data_01a17e4445c123b313ac2cb22f807754
#
_entry.id   01a17e4445c123b313ac2cb22f807754
#
_cell.length_a   1.000
_cell.length_b   1.000
_cell.length_c   1.000
_cell.angle_alpha   90.00
_cell.angle_beta   90.00
_cell.angle_gamma   90.00
#
_symmetry.space_group_name_H-M   'P 1'
#
loop_
_entity.id
_entity.type
_entity.pdbx_description
1 polymer ?
#
loop_
_entity_poly.entity_id
_entity_poly.type
_entity_poly.pdbx_seq_one_letter_code
_entity_poly.pdbx_strand_id
1 'polypeptide(L)'
;MLLRLILKSGLLAVIAFSESVTFRFDEAPINNIVYSSSFWLSSSAAIDPSRENRFIFQVGYCTIFNQQNNNYWSYPNVDMGLKITKNLSVTTKAYGFSIQEEAPQVLGAGIQYYFGTNNDTLDWSACIQRVDLKGLEHFRISSITFDIRKWISLRSTRLRIGVGSNFFKENSYLMGDNIPTKIEGQINFLGLDITMPLSIFILGIEARMNADRVLTTIFLQKEIF
;
A
#
# COMPACT_ATOMS: atom_id res chain seq x y z
N MET A 1 18.06 -24.67 0.90
CA MET A 1 17.95 -24.68 -0.57
C MET A 1 16.50 -24.65 -1.06
N LEU A 2 15.64 -25.48 -0.51
CA LEU A 2 14.19 -25.52 -0.88
C LEU A 2 13.45 -24.20 -0.67
N LEU A 3 13.67 -23.50 0.44
CA LEU A 3 13.02 -22.21 0.76
C LEU A 3 13.38 -21.09 -0.23
N ARG A 4 14.62 -21.09 -0.76
CA ARG A 4 15.05 -20.14 -1.81
C ARG A 4 14.40 -20.43 -3.15
N LEU A 5 14.07 -21.67 -3.44
CA LEU A 5 13.36 -22.07 -4.66
C LEU A 5 11.89 -21.68 -4.59
N ILE A 6 11.25 -21.89 -3.43
CA ILE A 6 9.84 -21.52 -3.19
C ILE A 6 9.66 -20.00 -3.23
N LEU A 7 10.62 -19.23 -2.66
CA LEU A 7 10.56 -17.76 -2.75
C LEU A 7 10.73 -17.25 -4.19
N LYS A 8 11.64 -17.85 -4.96
CA LYS A 8 11.85 -17.45 -6.37
C LYS A 8 10.67 -17.85 -7.25
N SER A 9 10.10 -19.04 -7.07
CA SER A 9 8.94 -19.49 -7.85
C SER A 9 7.66 -18.78 -7.43
N GLY A 10 7.45 -18.47 -6.14
CA GLY A 10 6.31 -17.72 -5.66
C GLY A 10 6.32 -16.27 -6.15
N LEU A 11 7.47 -15.59 -6.12
CA LEU A 11 7.61 -14.22 -6.63
C LEU A 11 7.41 -14.15 -8.15
N LEU A 12 7.95 -15.13 -8.90
CA LEU A 12 7.77 -15.24 -10.35
C LEU A 12 6.31 -15.59 -10.73
N ALA A 13 5.62 -16.41 -9.94
CA ALA A 13 4.21 -16.74 -10.19
C ALA A 13 3.29 -15.53 -9.99
N VAL A 14 3.54 -14.70 -8.98
CA VAL A 14 2.78 -13.45 -8.76
C VAL A 14 2.96 -12.46 -9.92
N ILE A 15 4.16 -12.40 -10.52
CA ILE A 15 4.43 -11.54 -11.68
C ILE A 15 3.77 -12.09 -12.96
N ALA A 16 3.60 -13.41 -13.09
CA ALA A 16 3.09 -14.04 -14.30
C ALA A 16 1.56 -14.03 -14.43
N PHE A 17 0.80 -13.77 -13.36
CA PHE A 17 -0.66 -13.77 -13.35
C PHE A 17 -1.31 -12.40 -13.26
N SER A 18 -0.55 -11.31 -13.32
CA SER A 18 -1.14 -9.98 -13.34
C SER A 18 -1.46 -9.56 -14.78
N GLU A 19 -2.71 -9.27 -15.05
CA GLU A 19 -3.04 -8.40 -16.18
C GLU A 19 -2.25 -7.12 -16.04
N SER A 20 -1.72 -6.61 -17.14
CA SER A 20 -0.98 -5.35 -17.13
C SER A 20 -1.89 -4.24 -16.60
N VAL A 21 -1.44 -3.56 -15.57
CA VAL A 21 -2.11 -2.34 -15.10
C VAL A 21 -2.24 -1.38 -16.26
N THR A 22 -3.42 -0.83 -16.46
CA THR A 22 -3.61 0.29 -17.35
C THR A 22 -4.03 1.51 -16.56
N PHE A 23 -3.49 2.66 -16.94
CA PHE A 23 -3.95 3.97 -16.48
C PHE A 23 -4.68 4.74 -17.60
N ARG A 24 -4.93 4.08 -18.72
CA ARG A 24 -5.56 4.66 -19.90
C ARG A 24 -7.08 4.50 -19.84
N PHE A 25 -7.80 5.59 -19.98
CA PHE A 25 -9.26 5.63 -19.90
C PHE A 25 -9.98 4.98 -21.11
N ASP A 26 -9.26 4.77 -22.21
CA ASP A 26 -9.75 4.05 -23.37
C ASP A 26 -9.66 2.51 -23.22
N GLU A 27 -8.86 2.01 -22.28
CA GLU A 27 -8.66 0.58 -22.07
C GLU A 27 -9.54 -0.01 -20.95
N ALA A 28 -9.99 0.81 -19.99
CA ALA A 28 -10.83 0.35 -18.90
C ALA A 28 -11.76 1.47 -18.37
N PRO A 29 -12.88 1.12 -17.70
CA PRO A 29 -13.79 2.11 -17.12
C PRO A 29 -13.06 3.05 -16.15
N ILE A 30 -13.20 4.35 -16.34
CA ILE A 30 -12.52 5.43 -15.59
C ILE A 30 -12.64 5.21 -14.08
N ASN A 31 -13.86 4.95 -13.60
CA ASN A 31 -14.10 4.72 -12.18
C ASN A 31 -13.27 3.55 -11.63
N ASN A 32 -13.11 2.46 -12.39
CA ASN A 32 -12.34 1.31 -11.95
C ASN A 32 -10.86 1.64 -11.83
N ILE A 33 -10.30 2.38 -12.79
CA ILE A 33 -8.91 2.84 -12.76
C ILE A 33 -8.68 3.73 -11.55
N VAL A 34 -9.51 4.77 -11.38
CA VAL A 34 -9.36 5.76 -10.33
C VAL A 34 -9.51 5.15 -8.93
N TYR A 35 -10.56 4.35 -8.72
CA TYR A 35 -10.79 3.69 -7.42
C TYR A 35 -9.71 2.66 -7.09
N SER A 36 -9.26 1.84 -8.04
CA SER A 36 -8.20 0.87 -7.79
C SER A 36 -6.86 1.56 -7.53
N SER A 37 -6.50 2.55 -8.34
CA SER A 37 -5.28 3.33 -8.12
C SER A 37 -5.29 4.04 -6.77
N SER A 38 -6.41 4.65 -6.37
CA SER A 38 -6.50 5.29 -5.07
C SER A 38 -6.40 4.29 -3.92
N PHE A 39 -6.98 3.10 -4.06
CA PHE A 39 -6.91 2.05 -3.06
C PHE A 39 -5.48 1.50 -2.91
N TRP A 40 -4.74 1.33 -4.02
CA TRP A 40 -3.31 1.04 -3.99
C TRP A 40 -2.51 2.10 -3.24
N LEU A 41 -2.72 3.40 -3.51
CA LEU A 41 -2.03 4.49 -2.84
C LEU A 41 -2.29 4.55 -1.34
N SER A 42 -3.37 3.94 -0.86
CA SER A 42 -3.69 3.89 0.57
C SER A 42 -2.77 2.99 1.38
N SER A 43 -1.98 2.09 0.76
CA SER A 43 -1.06 1.21 1.47
C SER A 43 -0.03 2.01 2.29
N SER A 44 0.42 1.48 3.42
CA SER A 44 1.37 2.14 4.32
C SER A 44 2.36 1.13 4.90
N ALA A 45 3.59 1.59 5.15
CA ALA A 45 4.64 0.74 5.74
C ALA A 45 4.18 0.08 7.04
N ALA A 46 4.49 -1.21 7.19
CA ALA A 46 4.20 -1.98 8.40
C ALA A 46 5.33 -1.82 9.42
N ILE A 47 5.39 -0.67 10.10
CA ILE A 47 6.42 -0.37 11.09
C ILE A 47 6.00 -0.92 12.46
N ASP A 48 6.71 -1.93 12.95
CA ASP A 48 6.48 -2.51 14.27
C ASP A 48 7.09 -1.62 15.37
N PRO A 49 6.29 -1.06 16.29
CA PRO A 49 6.81 -0.19 17.35
C PRO A 49 7.69 -0.92 18.36
N SER A 50 7.55 -2.25 18.50
CA SER A 50 8.32 -3.03 19.47
C SER A 50 9.77 -3.30 19.04
N ARG A 51 10.12 -3.05 17.79
CA ARG A 51 11.47 -3.24 17.26
C ARG A 51 12.32 -2.01 17.49
N GLU A 52 13.61 -2.19 17.75
CA GLU A 52 14.54 -1.10 18.08
C GLU A 52 15.06 -0.36 16.86
N ASN A 53 15.13 -1.04 15.71
CA ASN A 53 15.67 -0.45 14.48
C ASN A 53 14.84 0.76 14.04
N ARG A 54 15.54 1.80 13.60
CA ARG A 54 14.91 3.09 13.28
C ARG A 54 14.57 3.27 11.82
N PHE A 55 15.45 2.87 10.91
CA PHE A 55 15.20 3.02 9.48
C PHE A 55 14.61 1.73 8.91
N ILE A 56 13.53 1.87 8.17
CA ILE A 56 12.79 0.80 7.55
C ILE A 56 12.73 1.04 6.05
N PHE A 57 13.09 0.03 5.26
CA PHE A 57 12.92 -0.01 3.83
C PHE A 57 12.07 -1.21 3.46
N GLN A 58 10.95 -0.98 2.78
CA GLN A 58 9.99 -2.01 2.38
C GLN A 58 9.79 -1.96 0.87
N VAL A 59 9.90 -3.10 0.22
CA VAL A 59 9.54 -3.30 -1.18
C VAL A 59 8.51 -4.42 -1.28
N GLY A 60 7.55 -4.24 -2.14
CA GLY A 60 6.48 -5.21 -2.30
C GLY A 60 5.78 -5.11 -3.63
N TYR A 61 4.84 -6.02 -3.80
CA TYR A 61 3.96 -6.07 -4.94
C TYR A 61 2.52 -6.19 -4.46
N CYS A 62 1.70 -5.29 -4.91
CA CYS A 62 0.30 -5.16 -4.53
C CYS A 62 -0.58 -5.65 -5.66
N THR A 63 -1.53 -6.51 -5.37
CA THR A 63 -2.58 -6.94 -6.30
C THR A 63 -3.94 -6.52 -5.78
N ILE A 64 -4.73 -5.89 -6.63
CA ILE A 64 -6.12 -5.52 -6.34
C ILE A 64 -7.04 -6.41 -7.15
N PHE A 65 -7.93 -7.07 -6.45
CA PHE A 65 -9.03 -7.81 -7.02
C PHE A 65 -10.31 -6.99 -6.93
N ASN A 66 -10.93 -6.72 -8.07
CA ASN A 66 -12.25 -6.10 -8.14
C ASN A 66 -13.31 -7.19 -8.27
N GLN A 67 -14.14 -7.37 -7.24
CA GLN A 67 -15.16 -8.41 -7.18
C GLN A 67 -16.28 -8.22 -8.22
N GLN A 68 -16.55 -6.99 -8.64
CA GLN A 68 -17.63 -6.69 -9.57
C GLN A 68 -17.31 -7.13 -11.02
N ASN A 69 -16.03 -7.00 -11.43
CA ASN A 69 -15.61 -7.22 -12.81
C ASN A 69 -14.65 -8.39 -12.97
N ASN A 70 -14.29 -9.11 -11.90
CA ASN A 70 -13.29 -10.17 -11.86
C ASN A 70 -11.91 -9.77 -12.43
N ASN A 71 -11.55 -8.48 -12.36
CA ASN A 71 -10.30 -7.97 -12.87
C ASN A 71 -9.24 -7.88 -11.76
N TYR A 72 -7.99 -8.21 -12.13
CA TYR A 72 -6.83 -8.10 -11.24
C TYR A 72 -5.89 -7.04 -11.77
N TRP A 73 -5.51 -6.09 -10.91
CA TRP A 73 -4.49 -5.10 -11.23
C TRP A 73 -3.37 -5.20 -10.22
N SER A 74 -2.15 -5.08 -10.71
CA SER A 74 -0.98 -5.25 -9.87
C SER A 74 -0.02 -4.08 -9.98
N TYR A 75 0.47 -3.62 -8.85
CA TYR A 75 1.27 -2.42 -8.72
C TYR A 75 2.51 -2.66 -7.87
N PRO A 76 3.66 -2.06 -8.19
CA PRO A 76 4.80 -2.05 -7.28
C PRO A 76 4.46 -1.23 -6.02
N ASN A 77 5.05 -1.57 -4.90
CA ASN A 77 4.95 -0.80 -3.67
C ASN A 77 6.32 -0.64 -3.03
N VAL A 78 6.74 0.60 -2.79
CA VAL A 78 8.00 0.92 -2.14
C VAL A 78 7.73 1.93 -1.04
N ASP A 79 8.05 1.56 0.19
CA ASP A 79 7.88 2.39 1.36
C ASP A 79 9.20 2.54 2.11
N MET A 80 9.41 3.71 2.68
CA MET A 80 10.48 3.97 3.63
C MET A 80 9.88 4.53 4.92
N GLY A 81 10.51 4.23 6.04
CA GLY A 81 10.09 4.72 7.34
C GLY A 81 11.27 5.06 8.22
N LEU A 82 11.10 6.07 9.07
CA LEU A 82 12.07 6.48 10.07
C LEU A 82 11.37 6.68 11.41
N LYS A 83 11.75 5.90 12.42
CA LYS A 83 11.32 6.11 13.80
C LYS A 83 12.06 7.30 14.40
N ILE A 84 11.35 8.37 14.63
CA ILE A 84 11.89 9.60 15.27
C ILE A 84 11.97 9.41 16.78
N THR A 85 10.90 8.86 17.35
CA THR A 85 10.82 8.50 18.78
C THR A 85 10.21 7.10 18.93
N LYS A 86 10.09 6.60 20.15
CA LYS A 86 9.38 5.35 20.42
C LYS A 86 7.92 5.40 19.94
N ASN A 87 7.30 6.59 20.00
CA ASN A 87 5.88 6.80 19.71
C ASN A 87 5.61 7.37 18.32
N LEU A 88 6.64 7.78 17.57
CA LEU A 88 6.45 8.53 16.34
C LEU A 88 7.37 8.02 15.23
N SER A 89 6.79 7.71 14.08
CA SER A 89 7.53 7.45 12.84
C SER A 89 7.04 8.34 11.72
N VAL A 90 7.96 8.71 10.84
CA VAL A 90 7.67 9.35 9.56
C VAL A 90 7.81 8.30 8.47
N THR A 91 6.88 8.28 7.53
CA THR A 91 6.91 7.38 6.36
C THR A 91 6.97 8.19 5.08
N THR A 92 7.55 7.62 4.03
CA THR A 92 7.58 8.23 2.71
C THR A 92 7.47 7.18 1.61
N LYS A 93 6.86 7.57 0.50
CA LYS A 93 6.85 6.87 -0.77
C LYS A 93 7.48 7.80 -1.82
N ALA A 94 8.53 7.34 -2.49
CA ALA A 94 9.16 8.12 -3.55
C ALA A 94 9.75 7.17 -4.58
N TYR A 95 8.98 6.82 -5.60
CA TYR A 95 9.41 5.94 -6.68
C TYR A 95 8.63 6.19 -7.96
N GLY A 96 9.21 5.76 -9.07
CA GLY A 96 8.57 5.73 -10.37
C GLY A 96 8.80 4.38 -11.03
N PHE A 97 7.98 4.06 -11.99
CA PHE A 97 8.10 2.87 -12.83
C PHE A 97 7.61 3.19 -14.24
N SER A 98 7.91 2.32 -15.18
CA SER A 98 7.40 2.46 -16.55
C SER A 98 6.37 1.39 -16.83
N ILE A 99 5.26 1.77 -17.45
CA ILE A 99 4.22 0.85 -17.87
C ILE A 99 3.69 1.31 -19.23
N GLN A 100 3.76 0.44 -20.23
CA GLN A 100 3.47 0.81 -21.60
C GLN A 100 4.26 2.08 -22.01
N GLU A 101 3.59 3.15 -22.41
CA GLU A 101 4.18 4.44 -22.78
C GLU A 101 4.19 5.48 -21.66
N GLU A 102 3.68 5.12 -20.47
CA GLU A 102 3.56 6.03 -19.33
C GLU A 102 4.67 5.80 -18.28
N ALA A 103 4.97 6.85 -17.52
CA ALA A 103 5.95 6.84 -16.44
C ALA A 103 5.33 7.32 -15.10
N PRO A 104 4.44 6.51 -14.50
CA PRO A 104 3.82 6.86 -13.24
C PRO A 104 4.85 7.10 -12.14
N GLN A 105 4.62 8.15 -11.37
CA GLN A 105 5.42 8.58 -10.23
C GLN A 105 4.56 8.64 -8.99
N VAL A 106 4.97 7.93 -7.95
CA VAL A 106 4.33 7.90 -6.64
C VAL A 106 5.16 8.71 -5.66
N LEU A 107 4.59 9.76 -5.12
CA LEU A 107 5.22 10.62 -4.13
C LEU A 107 4.28 10.78 -2.94
N GLY A 108 4.77 10.51 -1.74
CA GLY A 108 3.96 10.62 -0.54
C GLY A 108 4.76 10.72 0.73
N ALA A 109 4.10 11.23 1.76
CA ALA A 109 4.61 11.27 3.12
C ALA A 109 3.50 10.98 4.12
N GLY A 110 3.86 10.44 5.27
CA GLY A 110 2.93 10.13 6.33
C GLY A 110 3.59 10.15 7.70
N ILE A 111 2.74 10.05 8.70
CA ILE A 111 3.12 9.97 10.12
C ILE A 111 2.39 8.78 10.71
N GLN A 112 3.10 7.97 11.49
CA GLN A 112 2.52 6.91 12.30
C GLN A 112 2.80 7.22 13.76
N TYR A 113 1.75 7.32 14.55
CA TYR A 113 1.81 7.53 15.99
C TYR A 113 1.44 6.24 16.72
N TYR A 114 2.27 5.85 17.69
CA TYR A 114 2.08 4.61 18.46
C TYR A 114 1.66 4.93 19.89
N PHE A 115 0.69 4.18 20.39
CA PHE A 115 0.16 4.31 21.74
C PHE A 115 -0.28 2.95 22.28
N GLY A 116 -0.50 2.85 23.56
CA GLY A 116 -0.91 1.60 24.21
C GLY A 116 -1.53 1.85 25.57
N THR A 117 -2.02 0.77 26.17
CA THR A 117 -2.68 0.81 27.47
C THR A 117 -1.70 1.12 28.61
N ASN A 118 -0.42 0.73 28.44
CA ASN A 118 0.67 1.03 29.37
C ASN A 118 1.80 1.72 28.62
N ASN A 119 2.55 2.58 29.30
CA ASN A 119 3.67 3.30 28.70
C ASN A 119 4.77 2.41 28.09
N ASP A 120 4.82 1.14 28.46
CA ASP A 120 5.80 0.16 28.00
C ASP A 120 5.31 -0.70 26.82
N THR A 121 4.00 -0.68 26.51
CA THR A 121 3.43 -1.51 25.44
C THR A 121 2.73 -0.65 24.41
N LEU A 122 3.45 -0.33 23.33
CA LEU A 122 2.91 0.40 22.19
C LEU A 122 2.31 -0.62 21.20
N ASP A 123 1.05 -0.98 21.41
CA ASP A 123 0.35 -2.00 20.63
C ASP A 123 -0.67 -1.43 19.64
N TRP A 124 -0.93 -0.13 19.68
CA TRP A 124 -1.77 0.57 18.72
C TRP A 124 -0.95 1.51 17.86
N SER A 125 -1.38 1.67 16.62
CA SER A 125 -0.85 2.67 15.69
C SER A 125 -1.97 3.44 15.02
N ALA A 126 -1.85 4.76 14.97
CA ALA A 126 -2.66 5.63 14.14
C ALA A 126 -1.77 6.19 13.03
N CYS A 127 -2.23 6.12 11.79
CA CYS A 127 -1.51 6.59 10.62
C CYS A 127 -2.31 7.66 9.89
N ILE A 128 -1.61 8.70 9.45
CA ILE A 128 -2.07 9.63 8.44
C ILE A 128 -1.00 9.73 7.36
N GLN A 129 -1.40 9.58 6.10
CA GLN A 129 -0.49 9.77 4.97
C GLN A 129 -1.19 10.49 3.83
N ARG A 130 -0.40 11.23 3.06
CA ARG A 130 -0.80 11.78 1.77
C ARG A 130 0.12 11.21 0.69
N VAL A 131 -0.48 10.72 -0.40
CA VAL A 131 0.23 10.15 -1.55
C VAL A 131 -0.37 10.72 -2.82
N ASP A 132 0.49 11.21 -3.71
CA ASP A 132 0.14 11.72 -5.03
C ASP A 132 0.67 10.77 -6.10
N LEU A 133 -0.16 10.42 -7.07
CA LEU A 133 0.19 9.72 -8.31
C LEU A 133 0.20 10.74 -9.45
N LYS A 134 1.33 10.86 -10.13
CA LYS A 134 1.58 11.80 -11.23
C LYS A 134 2.30 11.10 -12.38
N GLY A 135 2.58 11.81 -13.46
CA GLY A 135 3.33 11.28 -14.62
C GLY A 135 2.48 10.38 -15.52
N LEU A 136 1.16 10.49 -15.43
CA LEU A 136 0.19 9.84 -16.30
C LEU A 136 -0.30 10.84 -17.34
N GLU A 137 -0.65 10.34 -18.53
CA GLU A 137 -1.15 11.15 -19.65
C GLU A 137 -2.56 11.66 -19.38
N HIS A 138 -3.43 10.81 -18.82
CA HIS A 138 -4.86 11.08 -18.73
C HIS A 138 -5.30 11.77 -17.45
N PHE A 139 -4.60 11.57 -16.32
CA PHE A 139 -5.04 12.08 -15.03
C PHE A 139 -3.93 12.14 -13.97
N ARG A 140 -4.26 12.69 -12.83
CA ARG A 140 -3.47 12.59 -11.58
C ARG A 140 -4.40 12.30 -10.42
N ILE A 141 -3.88 11.62 -9.39
CA ILE A 141 -4.61 11.32 -8.16
C ILE A 141 -3.85 11.88 -6.96
N SER A 142 -4.57 12.51 -6.04
CA SER A 142 -4.13 12.79 -4.68
C SER A 142 -4.95 11.96 -3.71
N SER A 143 -4.31 11.29 -2.76
CA SER A 143 -4.92 10.38 -1.80
C SER A 143 -4.49 10.74 -0.39
N ILE A 144 -5.44 10.81 0.56
CA ILE A 144 -5.18 10.99 1.99
C ILE A 144 -5.78 9.81 2.72
N THR A 145 -4.95 9.06 3.43
CA THR A 145 -5.37 7.87 4.18
C THR A 145 -5.23 8.11 5.67
N PHE A 146 -6.25 7.70 6.41
CA PHE A 146 -6.24 7.58 7.86
C PHE A 146 -6.49 6.13 8.24
N ASP A 147 -5.68 5.54 9.10
CA ASP A 147 -5.97 4.24 9.66
C ASP A 147 -5.59 4.13 11.13
N ILE A 148 -6.28 3.22 11.84
CA ILE A 148 -5.98 2.84 13.22
C ILE A 148 -5.89 1.34 13.25
N ARG A 149 -4.76 0.81 13.74
CA ARG A 149 -4.49 -0.62 13.78
C ARG A 149 -3.88 -1.06 15.11
N LYS A 150 -4.19 -2.29 15.50
CA LYS A 150 -3.63 -2.94 16.69
C LYS A 150 -2.61 -4.00 16.29
N TRP A 151 -1.45 -3.97 16.93
CA TRP A 151 -0.43 -4.98 16.84
C TRP A 151 -0.66 -6.10 17.87
N ILE A 152 -0.57 -7.35 17.43
CA ILE A 152 -0.75 -8.54 18.25
C ILE A 152 0.47 -9.44 18.04
N SER A 153 1.10 -9.88 19.12
CA SER A 153 2.24 -10.80 19.06
C SER A 153 1.76 -12.24 19.03
N LEU A 154 2.17 -13.00 18.03
CA LEU A 154 1.86 -14.43 17.86
C LEU A 154 3.17 -15.22 17.76
N ARG A 155 3.76 -15.63 18.87
CA ARG A 155 5.06 -16.34 18.92
C ARG A 155 6.14 -15.61 18.07
N SER A 156 6.44 -16.13 16.87
CA SER A 156 7.45 -15.59 15.95
C SER A 156 6.87 -14.63 14.90
N THR A 157 5.56 -14.47 14.83
CA THR A 157 4.87 -13.59 13.88
C THR A 157 4.23 -12.41 14.58
N ARG A 158 4.07 -11.31 13.85
CA ARG A 158 3.30 -10.15 14.30
C ARG A 158 2.10 -9.97 13.39
N LEU A 159 0.96 -9.80 14.00
CA LEU A 159 -0.30 -9.49 13.34
C LEU A 159 -0.63 -8.02 13.57
N ARG A 160 -1.08 -7.31 12.54
CA ARG A 160 -1.61 -5.95 12.64
C ARG A 160 -3.00 -5.93 12.03
N ILE A 161 -4.02 -5.56 12.81
CA ILE A 161 -5.42 -5.52 12.37
C ILE A 161 -6.05 -4.17 12.70
N GLY A 162 -6.88 -3.67 11.82
CA GLY A 162 -7.59 -2.42 12.08
C GLY A 162 -8.46 -1.96 10.93
N VAL A 163 -8.81 -0.69 10.99
CA VAL A 163 -9.73 -0.03 10.06
C VAL A 163 -9.11 1.26 9.55
N GLY A 164 -9.52 1.66 8.36
CA GLY A 164 -9.07 2.92 7.79
C GLY A 164 -10.02 3.47 6.74
N SER A 165 -9.74 4.70 6.36
CA SER A 165 -10.43 5.43 5.30
C SER A 165 -9.40 6.10 4.40
N ASN A 166 -9.61 6.00 3.11
CA ASN A 166 -8.85 6.69 2.09
C ASN A 166 -9.76 7.68 1.35
N PHE A 167 -9.42 8.95 1.41
CA PHE A 167 -10.07 10.03 0.67
C PHE A 167 -9.20 10.35 -0.53
N PHE A 168 -9.79 10.40 -1.71
CA PHE A 168 -9.04 10.66 -2.92
C PHE A 168 -9.72 11.69 -3.80
N LYS A 169 -8.89 12.35 -4.59
CA LYS A 169 -9.28 13.28 -5.63
C LYS A 169 -8.46 13.00 -6.88
N GLU A 170 -9.14 12.65 -7.93
CA GLU A 170 -8.63 12.58 -9.27
C GLU A 170 -8.92 13.88 -10.00
N ASN A 171 -7.98 14.33 -10.84
CA ASN A 171 -8.20 15.41 -11.81
C ASN A 171 -7.81 14.91 -13.18
N SER A 172 -8.77 14.87 -14.09
CA SER A 172 -8.60 14.45 -15.46
C SER A 172 -7.95 15.55 -16.31
N TYR A 173 -7.08 15.15 -17.21
CA TYR A 173 -6.47 16.05 -18.23
C TYR A 173 -7.23 15.96 -19.56
N LEU A 174 -7.99 14.90 -19.78
CA LEU A 174 -8.79 14.73 -20.97
C LEU A 174 -10.08 15.53 -20.86
N MET A 175 -10.43 16.22 -21.95
CA MET A 175 -11.70 16.91 -22.11
C MET A 175 -12.56 16.12 -23.10
N GLY A 176 -13.71 15.66 -22.68
CA GLY A 176 -14.68 14.97 -23.53
C GLY A 176 -16.04 14.96 -22.86
N ASP A 177 -17.12 14.89 -23.65
CA ASP A 177 -18.49 14.98 -23.17
C ASP A 177 -18.86 13.89 -22.14
N ASN A 178 -18.13 12.76 -22.13
CA ASN A 178 -18.36 11.62 -21.23
C ASN A 178 -17.27 11.45 -20.17
N ILE A 179 -16.27 12.32 -20.11
CA ILE A 179 -15.16 12.24 -19.16
C ILE A 179 -15.35 13.30 -18.08
N PRO A 180 -15.60 12.91 -16.81
CA PRO A 180 -15.69 13.88 -15.73
C PRO A 180 -14.34 14.57 -15.55
N THR A 181 -14.35 15.89 -15.38
CA THR A 181 -13.12 16.67 -15.13
C THR A 181 -12.49 16.36 -13.77
N LYS A 182 -13.25 15.73 -12.88
CA LYS A 182 -12.82 15.40 -11.51
C LYS A 182 -13.66 14.25 -10.95
N ILE A 183 -12.98 13.31 -10.29
CA ILE A 183 -13.61 12.26 -9.49
C ILE A 183 -13.08 12.36 -8.06
N GLU A 184 -13.99 12.45 -7.11
CA GLU A 184 -13.68 12.43 -5.68
C GLU A 184 -14.40 11.26 -5.01
N GLY A 185 -13.78 10.67 -4.00
CA GLY A 185 -14.41 9.58 -3.29
C GLY A 185 -13.73 9.24 -1.99
N GLN A 186 -14.34 8.28 -1.30
CA GLN A 186 -13.87 7.70 -0.06
C GLN A 186 -13.95 6.19 -0.14
N ILE A 187 -12.91 5.51 0.34
CA ILE A 187 -12.84 4.05 0.46
C ILE A 187 -12.58 3.71 1.91
N ASN A 188 -13.56 3.14 2.59
CA ASN A 188 -13.39 2.58 3.93
C ASN A 188 -12.92 1.13 3.80
N PHE A 189 -11.99 0.70 4.64
CA PHE A 189 -11.43 -0.64 4.58
C PHE A 189 -11.12 -1.23 5.95
N LEU A 190 -11.15 -2.56 5.98
CA LEU A 190 -10.52 -3.38 7.02
C LEU A 190 -9.11 -3.71 6.57
N GLY A 191 -8.14 -3.62 7.47
CA GLY A 191 -6.74 -3.96 7.20
C GLY A 191 -6.26 -5.09 8.08
N LEU A 192 -5.51 -6.02 7.48
CA LEU A 192 -4.87 -7.13 8.15
C LEU A 192 -3.46 -7.29 7.59
N ASP A 193 -2.45 -7.27 8.46
CA ASP A 193 -1.07 -7.57 8.07
C ASP A 193 -0.51 -8.68 8.94
N ILE A 194 0.26 -9.55 8.32
CA ILE A 194 1.04 -10.58 8.99
C ILE A 194 2.50 -10.38 8.62
N THR A 195 3.37 -10.23 9.61
CA THR A 195 4.81 -10.10 9.39
C THR A 195 5.56 -11.19 10.13
N MET A 196 6.58 -11.74 9.49
CA MET A 196 7.41 -12.82 10.01
C MET A 196 8.89 -12.51 9.77
N PRO A 197 9.76 -12.58 10.80
CA PRO A 197 11.18 -12.41 10.61
C PRO A 197 11.76 -13.56 9.77
N LEU A 198 12.56 -13.20 8.77
CA LEU A 198 13.23 -14.11 7.86
C LEU A 198 14.72 -13.73 7.78
N SER A 199 15.51 -14.20 8.73
CA SER A 199 16.93 -13.81 8.87
C SER A 199 17.09 -12.29 9.05
N ILE A 200 17.74 -11.61 8.11
CA ILE A 200 17.97 -10.16 8.11
C ILE A 200 16.80 -9.36 7.50
N PHE A 201 15.77 -10.04 7.03
CA PHE A 201 14.57 -9.44 6.43
C PHE A 201 13.33 -9.79 7.24
N ILE A 202 12.26 -9.07 6.98
CA ILE A 202 10.92 -9.39 7.42
C ILE A 202 10.09 -9.63 6.16
N LEU A 203 9.48 -10.81 6.08
CA LEU A 203 8.46 -11.10 5.08
C LEU A 203 7.10 -10.68 5.64
N GLY A 204 6.31 -9.98 4.84
CA GLY A 204 4.97 -9.61 5.23
C GLY A 204 3.94 -9.80 4.12
N ILE A 205 2.71 -10.01 4.55
CA ILE A 205 1.53 -10.01 3.70
C ILE A 205 0.54 -9.03 4.32
N GLU A 206 0.07 -8.08 3.53
CA GLU A 206 -1.01 -7.17 3.89
C GLU A 206 -2.25 -7.53 3.07
N ALA A 207 -3.42 -7.49 3.70
CA ALA A 207 -4.72 -7.51 3.03
C ALA A 207 -5.54 -6.31 3.49
N ARG A 208 -6.13 -5.58 2.54
CA ARG A 208 -7.12 -4.55 2.79
C ARG A 208 -8.39 -4.92 2.05
N MET A 209 -9.52 -4.81 2.71
CA MET A 209 -10.79 -5.23 2.16
C MET A 209 -11.83 -4.13 2.34
N ASN A 210 -12.56 -3.85 1.27
CA ASN A 210 -13.80 -3.10 1.31
C ASN A 210 -14.92 -3.92 0.64
N ALA A 211 -16.11 -3.34 0.48
CA ALA A 211 -17.26 -4.05 -0.09
C ALA A 211 -17.01 -4.56 -1.53
N ASP A 212 -16.21 -3.83 -2.32
CA ASP A 212 -16.08 -4.07 -3.77
C ASP A 212 -14.71 -4.61 -4.18
N ARG A 213 -13.68 -4.40 -3.35
CA ARG A 213 -12.28 -4.68 -3.70
C ARG A 213 -11.51 -5.29 -2.55
N VAL A 214 -10.61 -6.18 -2.92
CA VAL A 214 -9.59 -6.73 -2.02
C VAL A 214 -8.21 -6.36 -2.57
N LEU A 215 -7.42 -5.69 -1.75
CA LEU A 215 -6.03 -5.39 -2.02
C LEU A 215 -5.17 -6.35 -1.21
N THR A 216 -4.25 -7.03 -1.85
CA THR A 216 -3.26 -7.89 -1.19
C THR A 216 -1.87 -7.44 -1.56
N THR A 217 -0.99 -7.22 -0.59
CA THR A 217 0.41 -6.85 -0.81
C THR A 217 1.31 -7.92 -0.20
N ILE A 218 2.25 -8.44 -0.98
CA ILE A 218 3.36 -9.23 -0.47
C ILE A 218 4.59 -8.33 -0.45
N PHE A 219 5.28 -8.25 0.68
CA PHE A 219 6.43 -7.36 0.81
C PHE A 219 7.59 -7.99 1.58
N LEU A 220 8.79 -7.51 1.27
CA LEU A 220 9.99 -7.71 2.03
C LEU A 220 10.42 -6.38 2.66
N GLN A 221 10.72 -6.43 3.94
CA GLN A 221 11.15 -5.27 4.70
C GLN A 221 12.54 -5.55 5.28
N LYS A 222 13.40 -4.55 5.22
CA LYS A 222 14.67 -4.52 5.91
C LYS A 222 14.69 -3.40 6.92
N GLU A 223 15.07 -3.72 8.14
CA GLU A 223 15.26 -2.76 9.21
C GLU A 223 16.76 -2.53 9.42
N ILE A 224 17.15 -1.27 9.58
CA ILE A 224 18.56 -0.86 9.67
C ILE A 224 18.68 0.08 10.87
N PHE A 225 19.72 -0.11 11.70
CA PHE A 225 20.10 0.61 12.94
C PHE A 225 18.97 1.14 13.81
#